data_e0bc268bbd1cc62a44f266db5d94a55d
#
_entry.id   e0bc268bbd1cc62a44f266db5d94a55d
#
_cell.length_a   1.000
_cell.length_b   1.000
_cell.length_c   1.000
_cell.angle_alpha   90.00
_cell.angle_beta   90.00
_cell.angle_gamma   90.00
#
_symmetry.space_group_name_H-M   'P 1'
#
loop_
_entity.id
_entity.type
_entity.pdbx_description
1 polymer ?
#
loop_
_entity_poly.entity_id
_entity_poly.type
_entity_poly.pdbx_seq_one_letter_code
_entity_poly.pdbx_strand_id
1 'polypeptide(L)'
;MGTSSKRLYYLDSLKYIFCLMIFWAHLAGVFWTLCDPRPELRRELQLLFTYPLSVLVDSSLALYGFCILSGYLASFKRTTARNLLPQLLARYLRFVVPFFFINLVAFLLYYTVGYPTAEASALLHNAWLATYYTHAPTIPELLRATFTLDGDLNGPLWMMKYILLGTCIIYVYNAVERKLPLRLFQFGCLVVFVYSFFHLPEPNFFHVHLVLMGIILRKLDDALKAWLTQHEKSGHPLLRFFFLLLVLLPIALDAGGLQRVLYPFFRAHCPAIAPVFIWNAYWVMLFSFSLIVGVMNCPPLQRVLEWAPLKRVAPMNFAVYLVHFPLIASLSLHLYLRLVNRISYSKLFVILTLVSFAALFLSSWLYEQSIGKLQDKIVKKITARLAK
;
A
#
# COMPACT_ATOMS: atom_id res chain seq x y z
N MET A 1 -17.47 -3.12 -30.11
CA MET A 1 -17.14 -4.36 -29.40
C MET A 1 -16.19 -4.03 -28.26
N GLY A 2 -16.66 -4.08 -27.01
CA GLY A 2 -15.82 -3.82 -25.85
C GLY A 2 -14.94 -5.02 -25.60
N THR A 3 -13.65 -4.87 -25.84
CA THR A 3 -12.66 -5.85 -25.35
C THR A 3 -12.74 -5.84 -23.83
N SER A 4 -13.33 -6.88 -23.26
CA SER A 4 -13.22 -7.19 -21.85
C SER A 4 -11.74 -7.21 -21.51
N SER A 5 -11.23 -6.20 -20.78
CA SER A 5 -9.83 -6.21 -20.37
C SER A 5 -9.63 -7.44 -19.50
N LYS A 6 -8.81 -8.37 -19.97
CA LYS A 6 -8.49 -9.60 -19.23
C LYS A 6 -7.94 -9.18 -17.86
N ARG A 7 -8.58 -9.64 -16.80
CA ARG A 7 -8.16 -9.32 -15.42
C ARG A 7 -6.75 -9.85 -15.19
N LEU A 8 -5.84 -8.99 -14.73
CA LEU A 8 -4.44 -9.35 -14.47
C LEU A 8 -4.34 -9.88 -13.03
N TYR A 9 -4.65 -11.16 -12.84
CA TYR A 9 -4.71 -11.79 -11.52
C TYR A 9 -3.38 -11.71 -10.76
N TYR A 10 -2.24 -11.82 -11.44
CA TYR A 10 -0.93 -11.71 -10.80
C TYR A 10 -0.70 -10.33 -10.14
N LEU A 11 -1.27 -9.25 -10.68
CA LEU A 11 -1.20 -7.92 -10.05
C LEU A 11 -2.10 -7.82 -8.83
N ASP A 12 -3.29 -8.44 -8.85
CA ASP A 12 -4.15 -8.52 -7.66
C ASP A 12 -3.43 -9.30 -6.54
N SER A 13 -2.77 -10.41 -6.89
CA SER A 13 -1.97 -11.21 -5.96
C SER A 13 -0.77 -10.44 -5.40
N LEU A 14 -0.07 -9.68 -6.24
CA LEU A 14 1.04 -8.84 -5.79
C LEU A 14 0.56 -7.77 -4.81
N LYS A 15 -0.58 -7.12 -5.08
CA LYS A 15 -1.19 -6.15 -4.16
C LYS A 15 -1.60 -6.80 -2.83
N TYR A 16 -2.11 -8.03 -2.88
CA TYR A 16 -2.45 -8.78 -1.67
C TYR A 16 -1.21 -9.07 -0.82
N ILE A 17 -0.11 -9.48 -1.44
CA ILE A 17 1.18 -9.69 -0.75
C ILE A 17 1.66 -8.37 -0.12
N PHE A 18 1.60 -7.25 -0.83
CA PHE A 18 1.94 -5.94 -0.28
C PHE A 18 1.08 -5.58 0.94
N CYS A 19 -0.22 -5.86 0.89
CA CYS A 19 -1.09 -5.62 2.06
C CYS A 19 -0.73 -6.53 3.25
N LEU A 20 -0.35 -7.78 3.01
CA LEU A 20 0.14 -8.68 4.06
C LEU A 20 1.48 -8.20 4.64
N MET A 21 2.40 -7.70 3.82
CA MET A 21 3.66 -7.11 4.30
C MET A 21 3.40 -5.86 5.17
N ILE A 22 2.47 -4.99 4.77
CA ILE A 22 2.09 -3.82 5.56
C ILE A 22 1.49 -4.24 6.91
N PHE A 23 0.57 -5.21 6.90
CA PHE A 23 0.03 -5.77 8.16
C PHE A 23 1.12 -6.33 9.05
N TRP A 24 2.01 -7.16 8.47
CA TRP A 24 3.11 -7.77 9.19
C TRP A 24 4.06 -6.74 9.78
N ALA A 25 4.41 -5.69 9.02
CA ALA A 25 5.25 -4.61 9.50
C ALA A 25 4.60 -3.83 10.67
N HIS A 26 3.28 -3.60 10.62
CA HIS A 26 2.56 -2.97 11.74
C HIS A 26 2.48 -3.90 12.95
N LEU A 27 2.17 -5.18 12.77
CA LEU A 27 2.14 -6.16 13.86
C LEU A 27 3.53 -6.27 14.50
N ALA A 28 4.57 -6.40 13.67
CA ALA A 28 5.95 -6.41 14.09
C ALA A 28 6.32 -5.13 14.83
N GLY A 29 6.01 -3.97 14.27
CA GLY A 29 6.30 -2.67 14.88
C GLY A 29 5.61 -2.43 16.22
N VAL A 30 4.49 -3.09 16.48
CA VAL A 30 3.80 -3.03 17.78
C VAL A 30 4.46 -3.97 18.79
N PHE A 31 4.69 -5.24 18.43
CA PHE A 31 5.06 -6.28 19.40
C PHE A 31 6.56 -6.59 19.43
N TRP A 32 7.33 -6.14 18.46
CA TRP A 32 8.75 -6.44 18.38
C TRP A 32 9.58 -5.25 18.86
N THR A 33 10.20 -5.36 19.83
CA THR A 33 11.54 -5.27 20.39
C THR A 33 12.42 -4.06 20.11
N LEU A 34 12.14 -3.23 19.16
CA LEU A 34 12.71 -1.88 19.20
C LEU A 34 12.22 -1.14 20.46
N CYS A 35 11.13 -1.65 21.03
CA CYS A 35 10.42 -1.07 22.14
C CYS A 35 10.47 -1.93 23.43
N ASP A 36 10.82 -3.23 23.35
CA ASP A 36 10.94 -4.08 24.56
C ASP A 36 12.38 -4.04 25.09
N PRO A 37 12.60 -3.64 26.35
CA PRO A 37 13.91 -3.57 26.97
C PRO A 37 14.51 -4.95 27.28
N ARG A 38 13.77 -6.06 27.13
CA ARG A 38 14.23 -7.41 27.44
C ARG A 38 15.32 -7.89 26.47
N PRO A 39 16.57 -8.14 26.94
CA PRO A 39 17.69 -8.48 26.07
C PRO A 39 17.54 -9.83 25.36
N GLU A 40 16.78 -10.77 25.93
CA GLU A 40 16.56 -12.12 25.41
C GLU A 40 15.79 -12.09 24.07
N LEU A 41 14.87 -11.18 23.95
CA LEU A 41 14.07 -10.95 22.76
C LEU A 41 14.83 -10.39 21.58
N ARG A 42 15.84 -9.56 21.86
CA ARG A 42 16.65 -8.93 20.83
C ARG A 42 17.41 -9.95 19.98
N ARG A 43 17.82 -11.09 20.55
CA ARG A 43 18.58 -12.13 19.82
C ARG A 43 17.70 -12.97 18.88
N GLU A 44 16.57 -13.47 19.36
CA GLU A 44 15.70 -14.36 18.56
C GLU A 44 15.01 -13.62 17.40
N LEU A 45 14.68 -12.36 17.59
CA LEU A 45 13.97 -11.56 16.60
C LEU A 45 14.90 -10.73 15.71
N GLN A 46 16.16 -10.51 16.10
CA GLN A 46 17.16 -9.88 15.24
C GLN A 46 17.26 -10.57 13.88
N LEU A 47 17.09 -11.89 13.81
CA LEU A 47 17.10 -12.63 12.55
C LEU A 47 16.04 -12.15 11.55
N LEU A 48 14.87 -11.72 12.02
CA LEU A 48 13.79 -11.23 11.15
C LEU A 48 14.02 -9.79 10.67
N PHE A 49 14.82 -9.02 11.43
CA PHE A 49 15.22 -7.66 11.05
C PHE A 49 16.60 -7.60 10.40
N THR A 50 17.27 -8.77 10.26
CA THR A 50 18.55 -8.86 9.55
C THR A 50 18.34 -9.35 8.13
N TYR A 51 19.28 -9.02 7.27
CA TYR A 51 19.31 -9.50 5.89
C TYR A 51 19.27 -11.06 5.83
N PRO A 52 18.49 -11.68 4.94
CA PRO A 52 17.59 -11.07 3.94
C PRO A 52 16.13 -10.90 4.42
N LEU A 53 15.80 -11.32 5.63
CA LEU A 53 14.41 -11.38 6.13
C LEU A 53 13.83 -9.99 6.45
N SER A 54 14.68 -8.98 6.63
CA SER A 54 14.25 -7.60 6.88
C SER A 54 13.28 -7.04 5.84
N VAL A 55 13.34 -7.52 4.59
CA VAL A 55 12.40 -7.13 3.54
C VAL A 55 10.95 -7.45 3.88
N LEU A 56 10.71 -8.53 4.65
CA LEU A 56 9.36 -8.93 5.03
C LEU A 56 8.68 -7.96 6.00
N VAL A 57 9.48 -7.13 6.69
CA VAL A 57 9.00 -6.08 7.61
C VAL A 57 9.13 -4.68 7.03
N ASP A 58 9.58 -4.54 5.77
CA ASP A 58 9.62 -3.25 5.09
C ASP A 58 8.24 -2.87 4.54
N SER A 59 7.53 -2.06 5.34
CA SER A 59 6.24 -1.52 4.92
C SER A 59 6.38 -0.51 3.78
N SER A 60 7.52 0.17 3.64
CA SER A 60 7.71 1.23 2.64
C SER A 60 7.78 0.62 1.24
N LEU A 61 8.55 -0.46 1.05
CA LEU A 61 8.62 -1.17 -0.24
C LEU A 61 7.22 -1.62 -0.70
N ALA A 62 6.46 -2.23 0.21
CA ALA A 62 5.12 -2.74 -0.07
C ALA A 62 4.12 -1.60 -0.33
N LEU A 63 4.17 -0.54 0.48
CA LEU A 63 3.29 0.63 0.38
C LEU A 63 3.51 1.37 -0.93
N TYR A 64 4.76 1.60 -1.30
CA TYR A 64 5.12 2.30 -2.54
C TYR A 64 4.72 1.48 -3.76
N GLY A 65 4.97 0.17 -3.72
CA GLY A 65 4.50 -0.75 -4.77
C GLY A 65 2.98 -0.74 -4.91
N PHE A 66 2.24 -0.72 -3.80
CA PHE A 66 0.79 -0.61 -3.80
C PHE A 66 0.30 0.70 -4.42
N CYS A 67 0.93 1.84 -4.12
CA CYS A 67 0.63 3.15 -4.71
C CYS A 67 0.87 3.15 -6.22
N ILE A 68 2.04 2.70 -6.66
CA ILE A 68 2.42 2.64 -8.08
C ILE A 68 1.44 1.76 -8.87
N LEU A 69 1.11 0.57 -8.35
CA LEU A 69 0.12 -0.32 -8.98
C LEU A 69 -1.29 0.28 -9.02
N SER A 70 -1.66 1.03 -7.99
CA SER A 70 -2.96 1.73 -7.97
C SER A 70 -3.04 2.78 -9.08
N GLY A 71 -1.96 3.51 -9.31
CA GLY A 71 -1.83 4.47 -10.42
C GLY A 71 -1.78 3.78 -11.78
N TYR A 72 -1.03 2.70 -11.91
CA TYR A 72 -0.96 1.89 -13.13
C TYR A 72 -2.36 1.42 -13.57
N LEU A 73 -3.11 0.82 -12.66
CA LEU A 73 -4.47 0.36 -12.95
C LEU A 73 -5.44 1.52 -13.25
N ALA A 74 -5.27 2.66 -12.59
CA ALA A 74 -6.07 3.86 -12.85
C ALA A 74 -5.80 4.44 -14.24
N SER A 75 -4.57 4.33 -14.74
CA SER A 75 -4.15 4.90 -16.04
C SER A 75 -4.84 4.25 -17.25
N PHE A 76 -5.39 3.03 -17.11
CA PHE A 76 -6.18 2.37 -18.16
C PHE A 76 -7.59 2.96 -18.33
N LYS A 77 -8.03 3.81 -17.38
CA LYS A 77 -9.38 4.34 -17.44
C LYS A 77 -9.51 5.32 -18.59
N ARG A 78 -10.43 5.03 -19.51
CA ARG A 78 -10.76 5.95 -20.61
C ARG A 78 -11.56 7.12 -20.05
N THR A 79 -10.90 8.25 -19.83
CA THR A 79 -11.51 9.48 -19.33
C THR A 79 -11.58 10.51 -20.45
N THR A 80 -12.68 11.21 -20.52
CA THR A 80 -12.95 12.34 -21.42
C THR A 80 -13.52 13.48 -20.61
N ALA A 81 -13.51 14.72 -21.12
CA ALA A 81 -14.12 15.86 -20.43
C ALA A 81 -15.59 15.60 -20.05
N ARG A 82 -16.34 14.88 -20.90
CA ARG A 82 -17.77 14.58 -20.67
C ARG A 82 -17.99 13.62 -19.49
N ASN A 83 -17.10 12.64 -19.29
CA ASN A 83 -17.28 11.63 -18.25
C ASN A 83 -16.32 11.79 -17.05
N LEU A 84 -15.55 12.87 -17.00
CA LEU A 84 -14.56 13.12 -15.95
C LEU A 84 -15.22 13.19 -14.57
N LEU A 85 -16.21 14.10 -14.41
CA LEU A 85 -16.87 14.29 -13.11
C LEU A 85 -17.57 13.01 -12.60
N PRO A 86 -18.36 12.29 -13.40
CA PRO A 86 -18.89 11.00 -12.98
C PRO A 86 -17.83 9.98 -12.55
N GLN A 87 -16.67 9.96 -13.21
CA GLN A 87 -15.58 9.05 -12.84
C GLN A 87 -14.86 9.45 -11.56
N LEU A 88 -14.67 10.76 -11.33
CA LEU A 88 -14.12 11.29 -10.08
C LEU A 88 -15.04 10.95 -8.89
N LEU A 89 -16.34 11.20 -9.03
CA LEU A 89 -17.34 10.85 -8.01
C LEU A 89 -17.38 9.33 -7.76
N ALA A 90 -17.37 8.53 -8.81
CA ALA A 90 -17.32 7.07 -8.68
C ALA A 90 -16.05 6.61 -7.94
N ARG A 91 -14.91 7.27 -8.20
CA ARG A 91 -13.66 6.96 -7.51
C ARG A 91 -13.72 7.36 -6.04
N TYR A 92 -14.22 8.54 -5.73
CA TYR A 92 -14.42 9.00 -4.35
C TYR A 92 -15.32 8.04 -3.55
N LEU A 93 -16.47 7.66 -4.12
CA LEU A 93 -17.40 6.73 -3.46
C LEU A 93 -16.77 5.34 -3.20
N ARG A 94 -15.87 4.88 -4.05
CA ARG A 94 -15.12 3.63 -3.83
C ARG A 94 -14.16 3.68 -2.64
N PHE A 95 -13.86 4.87 -2.12
CA PHE A 95 -13.09 5.07 -0.89
C PHE A 95 -14.01 5.39 0.28
N VAL A 96 -14.92 6.33 0.16
CA VAL A 96 -15.78 6.80 1.25
C VAL A 96 -16.68 5.68 1.79
N VAL A 97 -17.27 4.87 0.92
CA VAL A 97 -18.16 3.79 1.39
C VAL A 97 -17.43 2.76 2.25
N PRO A 98 -16.28 2.19 1.84
CA PRO A 98 -15.50 1.32 2.74
C PRO A 98 -15.02 2.01 4.00
N PHE A 99 -14.60 3.28 3.89
CA PHE A 99 -14.16 4.07 5.04
C PHE A 99 -15.26 4.24 6.08
N PHE A 100 -16.48 4.53 5.62
CA PHE A 100 -17.62 4.60 6.53
C PHE A 100 -17.78 3.32 7.34
N PHE A 101 -17.80 2.17 6.65
CA PHE A 101 -18.02 0.90 7.34
C PHE A 101 -16.87 0.50 8.25
N ILE A 102 -15.62 0.70 7.84
CA ILE A 102 -14.49 0.32 8.69
C ILE A 102 -14.32 1.28 9.88
N ASN A 103 -14.55 2.59 9.68
CA ASN A 103 -14.54 3.55 10.75
C ASN A 103 -15.70 3.33 11.73
N LEU A 104 -16.86 2.90 11.23
CA LEU A 104 -17.99 2.48 12.08
C LEU A 104 -17.63 1.23 12.90
N VAL A 105 -16.95 0.24 12.28
CA VAL A 105 -16.46 -0.93 13.03
C VAL A 105 -15.45 -0.49 14.10
N ALA A 106 -14.48 0.35 13.75
CA ALA A 106 -13.51 0.87 14.73
C ALA A 106 -14.18 1.65 15.86
N PHE A 107 -15.16 2.49 15.54
CA PHE A 107 -15.98 3.22 16.49
C PHE A 107 -16.74 2.28 17.45
N LEU A 108 -17.44 1.29 16.91
CA LEU A 108 -18.18 0.32 17.72
C LEU A 108 -17.25 -0.54 18.59
N LEU A 109 -16.09 -0.96 18.06
CA LEU A 109 -15.10 -1.68 18.85
C LEU A 109 -14.58 -0.85 20.02
N TYR A 110 -14.42 0.47 19.88
CA TYR A 110 -14.02 1.32 20.98
C TYR A 110 -15.00 1.22 22.16
N TYR A 111 -16.30 1.29 21.90
CA TYR A 111 -17.34 1.29 22.94
C TYR A 111 -17.72 -0.10 23.45
N THR A 112 -17.37 -1.17 22.74
CA THR A 112 -17.73 -2.55 23.13
C THR A 112 -16.58 -3.33 23.72
N VAL A 113 -15.44 -3.36 23.05
CA VAL A 113 -14.25 -4.13 23.44
C VAL A 113 -13.18 -3.22 24.03
N GLY A 114 -13.07 -2.00 23.54
CA GLY A 114 -12.01 -1.04 23.84
C GLY A 114 -10.72 -1.28 23.05
N TYR A 115 -9.85 -0.28 23.12
CA TYR A 115 -8.50 -0.31 22.56
C TYR A 115 -7.49 -0.03 23.70
N PRO A 116 -6.85 -1.04 24.28
CA PRO A 116 -5.94 -0.87 25.40
C PRO A 116 -4.56 -0.37 24.94
N THR A 117 -4.56 0.64 24.05
CA THR A 117 -3.34 1.19 23.44
C THR A 117 -2.44 1.87 24.43
N ALA A 118 -2.98 2.61 25.39
CA ALA A 118 -2.22 3.31 26.42
C ALA A 118 -1.48 2.32 27.34
N GLU A 119 -2.20 1.30 27.86
CA GLU A 119 -1.63 0.27 28.74
C GLU A 119 -0.57 -0.56 28.00
N ALA A 120 -0.91 -1.03 26.81
CA ALA A 120 0.02 -1.82 26.01
C ALA A 120 1.24 -1.00 25.59
N SER A 121 1.06 0.28 25.22
CA SER A 121 2.15 1.19 24.90
C SER A 121 3.15 1.37 26.04
N ALA A 122 2.66 1.50 27.25
CA ALA A 122 3.51 1.63 28.43
C ALA A 122 4.39 0.38 28.65
N LEU A 123 3.80 -0.81 28.52
CA LEU A 123 4.53 -2.08 28.66
C LEU A 123 5.50 -2.37 27.48
N LEU A 124 5.12 -1.99 26.27
CA LEU A 124 5.91 -2.18 25.06
C LEU A 124 6.90 -1.04 24.82
N HIS A 125 6.87 0.03 25.62
CA HIS A 125 7.64 1.28 25.39
C HIS A 125 7.46 1.82 23.96
N ASN A 126 6.23 1.73 23.42
CA ASN A 126 5.91 2.06 22.03
C ASN A 126 5.14 3.39 21.95
N ALA A 127 5.88 4.51 21.84
CA ALA A 127 5.29 5.84 21.78
C ALA A 127 4.35 6.04 20.55
N TRP A 128 4.62 5.35 19.44
CA TRP A 128 3.74 5.40 18.26
C TRP A 128 2.35 4.82 18.58
N LEU A 129 2.29 3.69 19.27
CA LEU A 129 1.03 3.07 19.66
C LEU A 129 0.21 3.98 20.60
N ALA A 130 0.88 4.75 21.48
CA ALA A 130 0.26 5.68 22.39
C ALA A 130 -0.49 6.84 21.69
N THR A 131 -0.20 7.10 20.41
CA THR A 131 -0.87 8.20 19.69
C THR A 131 -2.28 7.85 19.21
N TYR A 132 -2.69 6.58 19.27
CA TYR A 132 -3.98 6.12 18.79
C TYR A 132 -4.99 5.89 19.93
N TYR A 133 -6.25 6.23 19.67
CA TYR A 133 -7.37 6.02 20.59
C TYR A 133 -7.19 6.67 21.96
N THR A 134 -6.63 7.86 21.97
CA THR A 134 -6.33 8.65 23.18
C THR A 134 -7.58 9.19 23.89
N HIS A 135 -8.71 9.25 23.20
CA HIS A 135 -10.01 9.67 23.70
C HIS A 135 -11.14 8.89 23.04
N ALA A 136 -12.32 8.95 23.62
CA ALA A 136 -13.52 8.32 23.06
C ALA A 136 -13.95 9.05 21.78
N PRO A 137 -14.01 8.36 20.62
CA PRO A 137 -14.39 8.99 19.37
C PRO A 137 -15.87 9.40 19.37
N THR A 138 -16.17 10.51 18.73
CA THR A 138 -17.52 11.04 18.59
C THR A 138 -18.09 10.77 17.20
N ILE A 139 -19.43 10.87 17.05
CA ILE A 139 -20.08 10.75 15.74
C ILE A 139 -19.59 11.78 14.72
N PRO A 140 -19.42 13.08 15.07
CA PRO A 140 -18.81 14.05 14.17
C PRO A 140 -17.40 13.66 13.71
N GLU A 141 -16.56 13.11 14.57
CA GLU A 141 -15.22 12.62 14.22
C GLU A 141 -15.29 11.41 13.26
N LEU A 142 -16.21 10.46 13.52
CA LEU A 142 -16.49 9.35 12.62
C LEU A 142 -16.84 9.84 11.21
N LEU A 143 -17.74 10.80 11.10
CA LEU A 143 -18.16 11.36 9.80
C LEU A 143 -17.01 12.14 9.16
N ARG A 144 -16.31 12.99 9.93
CA ARG A 144 -15.14 13.72 9.42
C ARG A 144 -14.10 12.76 8.85
N ALA A 145 -13.61 11.80 9.65
CA ALA A 145 -12.61 10.85 9.23
C ALA A 145 -13.04 10.06 7.97
N THR A 146 -14.34 9.76 7.85
CA THR A 146 -14.90 9.07 6.69
C THR A 146 -14.86 9.93 5.42
N PHE A 147 -15.32 11.18 5.48
CA PHE A 147 -15.46 12.02 4.29
C PHE A 147 -14.15 12.70 3.87
N THR A 148 -13.26 12.99 4.82
CA THR A 148 -11.92 13.54 4.53
C THR A 148 -10.89 12.45 4.21
N LEU A 149 -11.23 11.17 4.43
CA LEU A 149 -10.33 10.03 4.24
C LEU A 149 -9.06 10.16 5.09
N ASP A 150 -9.19 10.63 6.31
CA ASP A 150 -8.07 10.69 7.24
C ASP A 150 -7.94 9.43 8.11
N GLY A 151 -6.84 9.34 8.84
CA GLY A 151 -6.49 8.18 9.66
C GLY A 151 -6.87 8.30 11.15
N ASP A 152 -7.67 9.27 11.55
CA ASP A 152 -7.92 9.56 12.98
C ASP A 152 -8.53 8.36 13.74
N LEU A 153 -9.43 7.62 13.10
CA LEU A 153 -10.05 6.42 13.69
C LEU A 153 -9.37 5.11 13.30
N ASN A 154 -8.55 5.13 12.26
CA ASN A 154 -7.85 3.96 11.76
C ASN A 154 -6.55 4.41 11.13
N GLY A 155 -5.50 4.48 11.94
CA GLY A 155 -4.23 5.12 11.62
C GLY A 155 -3.74 4.92 10.18
N PRO A 156 -3.48 3.68 9.72
CA PRO A 156 -2.93 3.43 8.38
C PRO A 156 -3.77 3.96 7.21
N LEU A 157 -5.03 4.35 7.43
CA LEU A 157 -5.89 4.86 6.35
C LEU A 157 -5.48 6.25 5.85
N TRP A 158 -4.64 7.00 6.58
CA TRP A 158 -4.16 8.32 6.17
C TRP A 158 -3.63 8.38 4.73
N MET A 159 -3.09 7.28 4.22
CA MET A 159 -2.50 7.21 2.88
C MET A 159 -3.57 7.23 1.78
N MET A 160 -4.80 6.80 2.05
CA MET A 160 -5.83 6.62 1.02
C MET A 160 -6.23 7.92 0.34
N LYS A 161 -6.19 9.06 1.05
CA LYS A 161 -6.43 10.40 0.47
C LYS A 161 -5.42 10.72 -0.65
N TYR A 162 -4.15 10.34 -0.48
CA TYR A 162 -3.10 10.58 -1.49
C TYR A 162 -3.25 9.65 -2.70
N ILE A 163 -3.68 8.40 -2.49
CA ILE A 163 -4.04 7.49 -3.60
C ILE A 163 -5.24 8.03 -4.37
N LEU A 164 -6.26 8.54 -3.67
CA LEU A 164 -7.40 9.15 -4.33
C LEU A 164 -6.97 10.37 -5.15
N LEU A 165 -6.24 11.29 -4.54
CA LEU A 165 -5.75 12.51 -5.20
C LEU A 165 -4.90 12.17 -6.44
N GLY A 166 -3.91 11.29 -6.32
CA GLY A 166 -3.09 10.84 -7.45
C GLY A 166 -3.92 10.20 -8.55
N THR A 167 -4.93 9.39 -8.19
CA THR A 167 -5.85 8.80 -9.17
C THR A 167 -6.71 9.86 -9.87
N CYS A 168 -7.18 10.87 -9.14
CA CYS A 168 -7.93 11.98 -9.74
C CYS A 168 -7.07 12.76 -10.75
N ILE A 169 -5.82 13.04 -10.41
CA ILE A 169 -4.84 13.67 -11.32
C ILE A 169 -4.66 12.80 -12.58
N ILE A 170 -4.53 11.47 -12.43
CA ILE A 170 -4.45 10.56 -13.59
C ILE A 170 -5.69 10.63 -14.48
N TYR A 171 -6.88 10.75 -13.91
CA TYR A 171 -8.11 10.88 -14.70
C TYR A 171 -8.16 12.20 -15.48
N VAL A 172 -7.74 13.31 -14.84
CA VAL A 172 -7.58 14.60 -15.51
C VAL A 172 -6.54 14.51 -16.63
N TYR A 173 -5.37 13.94 -16.34
CA TYR A 173 -4.32 13.67 -17.33
C TYR A 173 -4.87 12.91 -18.53
N ASN A 174 -5.56 11.81 -18.33
CA ASN A 174 -6.14 11.00 -19.42
C ASN A 174 -7.20 11.77 -20.24
N ALA A 175 -7.93 12.70 -19.62
CA ALA A 175 -8.94 13.51 -20.32
C ALA A 175 -8.30 14.60 -21.20
N VAL A 176 -7.15 15.13 -20.78
CA VAL A 176 -6.45 16.25 -21.44
C VAL A 176 -5.46 15.73 -22.49
N GLU A 177 -4.74 14.64 -22.22
CA GLU A 177 -3.73 14.04 -23.10
C GLU A 177 -4.21 13.86 -24.55
N ARG A 178 -5.51 13.59 -24.72
CA ARG A 178 -6.12 13.36 -26.05
C ARG A 178 -6.44 14.63 -26.83
N LYS A 179 -6.34 15.80 -26.20
CA LYS A 179 -6.74 17.08 -26.78
C LYS A 179 -5.58 17.98 -27.16
N LEU A 180 -4.39 17.70 -26.62
CA LEU A 180 -3.20 18.53 -26.78
C LEU A 180 -2.16 17.86 -27.68
N PRO A 181 -1.24 18.62 -28.31
CA PRO A 181 -0.08 18.08 -28.98
C PRO A 181 0.71 17.19 -28.02
N LEU A 182 0.68 15.88 -28.29
CA LEU A 182 1.06 14.85 -27.32
C LEU A 182 2.45 15.04 -26.73
N ARG A 183 3.45 15.30 -27.56
CA ARG A 183 4.85 15.45 -27.09
C ARG A 183 5.05 16.66 -26.19
N LEU A 184 4.47 17.81 -26.56
CA LEU A 184 4.59 19.04 -25.77
C LEU A 184 3.86 18.90 -24.42
N PHE A 185 2.69 18.30 -24.43
CA PHE A 185 1.92 18.03 -23.21
C PHE A 185 2.68 17.07 -22.27
N GLN A 186 3.21 15.96 -22.81
CA GLN A 186 3.97 15.01 -22.02
C GLN A 186 5.25 15.63 -21.44
N PHE A 187 5.96 16.45 -22.22
CA PHE A 187 7.13 17.18 -21.73
C PHE A 187 6.76 18.15 -20.60
N GLY A 188 5.71 18.94 -20.77
CA GLY A 188 5.22 19.86 -19.72
C GLY A 188 4.83 19.11 -18.44
N CYS A 189 4.12 17.98 -18.56
CA CYS A 189 3.78 17.13 -17.41
C CYS A 189 5.04 16.57 -16.72
N LEU A 190 6.04 16.16 -17.49
CA LEU A 190 7.30 15.67 -16.95
C LEU A 190 8.05 16.77 -16.17
N VAL A 191 8.12 17.98 -16.72
CA VAL A 191 8.73 19.13 -16.05
C VAL A 191 8.04 19.43 -14.72
N VAL A 192 6.71 19.53 -14.73
CA VAL A 192 5.93 19.75 -13.50
C VAL A 192 6.12 18.62 -12.50
N PHE A 193 6.14 17.37 -12.96
CA PHE A 193 6.36 16.20 -12.13
C PHE A 193 7.75 16.24 -11.47
N VAL A 194 8.81 16.48 -12.24
CA VAL A 194 10.19 16.58 -11.73
C VAL A 194 10.30 17.75 -10.75
N TYR A 195 9.79 18.94 -11.11
CA TYR A 195 9.78 20.09 -10.22
C TYR A 195 9.11 19.80 -8.88
N SER A 196 7.99 19.11 -8.90
CA SER A 196 7.22 18.80 -7.68
C SER A 196 7.96 17.84 -6.72
N PHE A 197 8.95 17.05 -7.18
CA PHE A 197 9.79 16.27 -6.27
C PHE A 197 10.65 17.14 -5.33
N PHE A 198 11.04 18.32 -5.79
CA PHE A 198 11.88 19.23 -5.02
C PHE A 198 11.07 20.27 -4.24
N HIS A 199 9.76 20.38 -4.51
CA HIS A 199 8.87 21.39 -3.95
C HIS A 199 7.59 20.74 -3.43
N LEU A 200 7.72 19.80 -2.48
CA LEU A 200 6.56 19.16 -1.85
C LEU A 200 5.91 20.12 -0.85
N PRO A 201 4.56 20.28 -0.89
CA PRO A 201 3.84 21.07 0.11
C PRO A 201 3.98 20.48 1.52
N GLU A 202 4.00 19.16 1.62
CA GLU A 202 4.28 18.39 2.83
C GLU A 202 4.90 17.03 2.45
N PRO A 203 5.65 16.37 3.35
CA PRO A 203 6.31 15.09 3.05
C PRO A 203 5.39 14.00 2.53
N ASN A 204 4.15 13.92 3.02
CA ASN A 204 3.20 12.89 2.64
C ASN A 204 2.70 13.03 1.19
N PHE A 205 2.81 14.22 0.56
CA PHE A 205 2.51 14.39 -0.86
C PHE A 205 3.40 13.55 -1.78
N PHE A 206 4.53 13.07 -1.29
CA PHE A 206 5.35 12.09 -2.00
C PHE A 206 4.54 10.87 -2.45
N HIS A 207 3.52 10.46 -1.69
CA HIS A 207 2.65 9.33 -2.07
C HIS A 207 1.80 9.61 -3.30
N VAL A 208 1.48 10.86 -3.59
CA VAL A 208 0.86 11.25 -4.88
C VAL A 208 1.81 10.96 -6.04
N HIS A 209 3.11 11.28 -5.90
CA HIS A 209 4.10 10.95 -6.92
C HIS A 209 4.19 9.46 -7.18
N LEU A 210 4.16 8.63 -6.13
CA LEU A 210 4.14 7.17 -6.27
C LEU A 210 2.96 6.69 -7.12
N VAL A 211 1.78 7.28 -6.92
CA VAL A 211 0.60 6.98 -7.76
C VAL A 211 0.80 7.45 -9.20
N LEU A 212 1.38 8.65 -9.40
CA LEU A 212 1.66 9.19 -10.74
C LEU A 212 2.73 8.38 -11.49
N MET A 213 3.67 7.73 -10.78
CA MET A 213 4.61 6.75 -11.38
C MET A 213 3.87 5.63 -12.12
N GLY A 214 2.62 5.36 -11.78
CA GLY A 214 1.77 4.42 -12.51
C GLY A 214 1.51 4.80 -13.97
N ILE A 215 1.52 6.10 -14.32
CA ILE A 215 1.45 6.57 -15.73
C ILE A 215 2.75 6.18 -16.45
N ILE A 216 3.89 6.44 -15.80
CA ILE A 216 5.21 6.13 -16.35
C ILE A 216 5.32 4.62 -16.56
N LEU A 217 4.92 3.83 -15.56
CA LEU A 217 4.90 2.37 -15.63
C LEU A 217 4.06 1.87 -16.83
N ARG A 218 2.89 2.46 -17.05
CA ARG A 218 2.06 2.11 -18.19
C ARG A 218 2.72 2.42 -19.52
N LYS A 219 3.28 3.62 -19.68
CA LYS A 219 3.97 4.00 -20.91
C LYS A 219 5.17 3.11 -21.18
N LEU A 220 5.91 2.75 -20.14
CA LEU A 220 7.03 1.81 -20.22
C LEU A 220 6.54 0.40 -20.62
N ASP A 221 5.47 -0.10 -19.99
CA ASP A 221 4.88 -1.40 -20.28
C ASP A 221 4.40 -1.50 -21.76
N ASP A 222 3.69 -0.46 -22.23
CA ASP A 222 3.22 -0.39 -23.61
C ASP A 222 4.42 -0.36 -24.61
N ALA A 223 5.45 0.44 -24.33
CA ALA A 223 6.65 0.55 -25.16
C ALA A 223 7.47 -0.75 -25.15
N LEU A 224 7.63 -1.36 -23.98
CA LEU A 224 8.39 -2.62 -23.84
C LEU A 224 7.70 -3.77 -24.54
N LYS A 225 6.40 -3.91 -24.43
CA LYS A 225 5.61 -4.92 -25.14
C LYS A 225 5.70 -4.75 -26.65
N ALA A 226 5.59 -3.52 -27.16
CA ALA A 226 5.76 -3.22 -28.57
C ALA A 226 7.16 -3.62 -29.07
N TRP A 227 8.21 -3.26 -28.31
CA TRP A 227 9.59 -3.59 -28.65
C TRP A 227 9.86 -5.10 -28.62
N LEU A 228 9.38 -5.80 -27.59
CA LEU A 228 9.53 -7.27 -27.46
C LEU A 228 8.84 -8.01 -28.62
N THR A 229 7.66 -7.54 -29.03
CA THR A 229 6.92 -8.12 -30.16
C THR A 229 7.64 -7.87 -31.48
N GLN A 230 8.10 -6.63 -31.70
CA GLN A 230 8.78 -6.24 -32.95
C GLN A 230 10.08 -7.00 -33.16
N HIS A 231 10.80 -7.35 -32.09
CA HIS A 231 12.10 -8.04 -32.18
C HIS A 231 12.02 -9.55 -31.89
N GLU A 232 10.81 -10.12 -31.80
CA GLU A 232 10.57 -11.54 -31.48
C GLU A 232 11.32 -12.04 -30.22
N LYS A 233 11.57 -11.12 -29.27
CA LYS A 233 12.38 -11.40 -28.07
C LYS A 233 11.56 -11.81 -26.86
N SER A 234 10.25 -11.96 -26.98
CA SER A 234 9.33 -12.29 -25.87
C SER A 234 9.54 -13.68 -25.30
N GLY A 235 10.59 -14.19 -25.09
CA GLY A 235 10.90 -15.52 -24.52
C GLY A 235 12.40 -15.76 -24.38
N HIS A 236 13.20 -14.78 -24.77
CA HIS A 236 14.65 -14.91 -24.72
C HIS A 236 15.16 -15.11 -23.28
N PRO A 237 15.99 -16.13 -22.99
CA PRO A 237 16.41 -16.46 -21.62
C PRO A 237 17.14 -15.33 -20.91
N LEU A 238 18.00 -14.57 -21.61
CA LEU A 238 18.71 -13.42 -21.03
C LEU A 238 17.75 -12.30 -20.56
N LEU A 239 16.66 -12.07 -21.32
CA LEU A 239 15.64 -11.08 -20.89
C LEU A 239 14.86 -11.58 -19.69
N ARG A 240 14.52 -12.86 -19.63
CA ARG A 240 13.89 -13.45 -18.44
C ARG A 240 14.79 -13.31 -17.21
N PHE A 241 16.07 -13.58 -17.37
CA PHE A 241 17.06 -13.40 -16.31
C PHE A 241 17.17 -11.93 -15.90
N PHE A 242 17.23 -11.00 -16.85
CA PHE A 242 17.22 -9.57 -16.57
C PHE A 242 15.96 -9.13 -15.78
N PHE A 243 14.76 -9.56 -16.18
CA PHE A 243 13.54 -9.24 -15.46
C PHE A 243 13.49 -9.89 -14.06
N LEU A 244 14.05 -11.06 -13.88
CA LEU A 244 14.22 -11.68 -12.57
C LEU A 244 15.19 -10.86 -11.70
N LEU A 245 16.28 -10.34 -12.25
CA LEU A 245 17.20 -9.45 -11.54
C LEU A 245 16.51 -8.15 -11.11
N LEU A 246 15.61 -7.59 -11.94
CA LEU A 246 14.81 -6.42 -11.56
C LEU A 246 13.89 -6.67 -10.35
N VAL A 247 13.64 -7.92 -9.99
CA VAL A 247 12.91 -8.29 -8.76
C VAL A 247 13.87 -8.57 -7.62
N LEU A 248 14.86 -9.42 -7.85
CA LEU A 248 15.73 -9.91 -6.78
C LEU A 248 16.70 -8.84 -6.28
N LEU A 249 17.24 -8.02 -7.19
CA LEU A 249 18.22 -6.99 -6.82
C LEU A 249 17.61 -5.91 -5.91
N PRO A 250 16.45 -5.30 -6.21
CA PRO A 250 15.80 -4.37 -5.30
C PRO A 250 15.52 -4.96 -3.93
N ILE A 251 15.02 -6.20 -3.87
CA ILE A 251 14.77 -6.90 -2.62
C ILE A 251 16.07 -7.07 -1.82
N ALA A 252 17.15 -7.49 -2.47
CA ALA A 252 18.44 -7.66 -1.83
C ALA A 252 19.05 -6.33 -1.34
N LEU A 253 18.96 -5.28 -2.15
CA LEU A 253 19.49 -3.95 -1.81
C LEU A 253 18.70 -3.29 -0.69
N ASP A 254 17.38 -3.42 -0.71
CA ASP A 254 16.51 -2.90 0.33
C ASP A 254 16.73 -3.63 1.66
N ALA A 255 16.68 -4.97 1.63
CA ALA A 255 16.96 -5.80 2.79
C ALA A 255 18.40 -5.61 3.34
N GLY A 256 19.37 -5.38 2.46
CA GLY A 256 20.75 -5.07 2.82
C GLY A 256 20.96 -3.66 3.37
N GLY A 257 19.94 -2.82 3.34
CA GLY A 257 19.98 -1.46 3.86
C GLY A 257 20.83 -0.52 3.01
N LEU A 258 20.90 -0.75 1.69
CA LEU A 258 21.67 0.11 0.76
C LEU A 258 21.29 1.59 0.91
N GLN A 259 20.02 1.90 1.13
CA GLN A 259 19.54 3.25 1.40
C GLN A 259 20.23 3.89 2.61
N ARG A 260 20.64 3.11 3.62
CA ARG A 260 21.37 3.61 4.80
C ARG A 260 22.80 4.03 4.46
N VAL A 261 23.38 3.43 3.43
CA VAL A 261 24.74 3.78 2.95
C VAL A 261 24.67 4.94 1.97
N LEU A 262 23.73 4.90 1.04
CA LEU A 262 23.59 5.94 0.01
C LEU A 262 23.11 7.26 0.59
N TYR A 263 22.30 7.24 1.62
CA TYR A 263 21.75 8.43 2.24
C TYR A 263 22.81 9.39 2.80
N PRO A 264 23.76 8.96 3.66
CA PRO A 264 24.84 9.83 4.12
C PRO A 264 25.69 10.39 2.99
N PHE A 265 25.97 9.56 1.97
CA PHE A 265 26.71 9.97 0.79
C PHE A 265 26.04 11.13 0.04
N PHE A 266 24.77 11.00 -0.30
CA PHE A 266 24.02 12.05 -1.00
C PHE A 266 23.82 13.30 -0.14
N ARG A 267 23.61 13.15 1.16
CA ARG A 267 23.53 14.28 2.08
C ARG A 267 24.81 15.09 2.12
N ALA A 268 25.95 14.42 2.09
CA ALA A 268 27.26 15.07 2.13
C ALA A 268 27.61 15.80 0.82
N HIS A 269 27.24 15.19 -0.34
CA HIS A 269 27.67 15.70 -1.65
C HIS A 269 26.60 16.53 -2.39
N CYS A 270 25.34 16.42 -1.97
CA CYS A 270 24.20 17.11 -2.58
C CYS A 270 23.28 17.77 -1.54
N PRO A 271 23.79 18.60 -0.62
CA PRO A 271 23.02 19.13 0.51
C PRO A 271 21.85 20.03 0.08
N ALA A 272 21.91 20.59 -1.14
CA ALA A 272 20.90 21.52 -1.65
C ALA A 272 19.65 20.85 -2.22
N ILE A 273 19.65 19.51 -2.40
CA ILE A 273 18.64 18.84 -3.24
C ILE A 273 17.60 18.09 -2.40
N ALA A 274 17.13 18.47 -1.36
CA ALA A 274 15.99 17.88 -0.66
C ALA A 274 16.25 17.50 0.81
N PRO A 275 15.22 17.57 1.64
CA PRO A 275 15.28 17.08 3.01
C PRO A 275 15.66 15.60 3.05
N VAL A 276 16.35 15.23 4.10
CA VAL A 276 16.81 13.87 4.45
C VAL A 276 15.81 12.75 4.14
N PHE A 277 14.57 12.98 4.47
CA PHE A 277 13.46 12.04 4.30
C PHE A 277 13.20 11.67 2.84
N ILE A 278 13.32 12.64 1.92
CA ILE A 278 12.97 12.43 0.51
C ILE A 278 13.96 11.50 -0.19
N TRP A 279 15.26 11.60 0.11
CA TRP A 279 16.28 10.76 -0.51
C TRP A 279 16.07 9.27 -0.23
N ASN A 280 15.78 8.93 1.02
CA ASN A 280 15.49 7.55 1.38
C ASN A 280 14.23 7.03 0.65
N ALA A 281 13.19 7.87 0.57
CA ALA A 281 11.96 7.54 -0.12
C ALA A 281 12.15 7.29 -1.63
N TYR A 282 13.03 8.04 -2.30
CA TYR A 282 13.31 7.86 -3.73
C TYR A 282 13.96 6.52 -4.05
N TRP A 283 14.89 6.04 -3.20
CA TRP A 283 15.47 4.73 -3.40
C TRP A 283 14.44 3.61 -3.30
N VAL A 284 13.62 3.64 -2.26
CA VAL A 284 12.56 2.66 -2.09
C VAL A 284 11.52 2.76 -3.21
N MET A 285 11.22 3.95 -3.71
CA MET A 285 10.38 4.14 -4.90
C MET A 285 10.97 3.43 -6.13
N LEU A 286 12.27 3.62 -6.40
CA LEU A 286 12.94 2.96 -7.52
C LEU A 286 12.96 1.45 -7.35
N PHE A 287 13.17 0.95 -6.13
CA PHE A 287 13.13 -0.48 -5.83
C PHE A 287 11.74 -1.06 -6.08
N SER A 288 10.69 -0.40 -5.59
CA SER A 288 9.31 -0.82 -5.80
C SER A 288 8.93 -0.80 -7.28
N PHE A 289 9.34 0.24 -8.01
CA PHE A 289 9.09 0.36 -9.44
C PHE A 289 9.80 -0.75 -10.23
N SER A 290 11.07 -0.98 -9.96
CA SER A 290 11.88 -2.04 -10.59
C SER A 290 11.28 -3.43 -10.34
N LEU A 291 10.91 -3.73 -9.10
CA LEU A 291 10.24 -4.97 -8.72
C LEU A 291 8.97 -5.20 -9.55
N ILE A 292 8.13 -4.18 -9.68
CA ILE A 292 6.88 -4.29 -10.44
C ILE A 292 7.18 -4.53 -11.93
N VAL A 293 8.11 -3.78 -12.54
CA VAL A 293 8.52 -3.99 -13.94
C VAL A 293 9.04 -5.42 -14.14
N GLY A 294 9.85 -5.91 -13.21
CA GLY A 294 10.38 -7.27 -13.24
C GLY A 294 9.26 -8.32 -13.20
N VAL A 295 8.33 -8.21 -12.26
CA VAL A 295 7.17 -9.13 -12.14
C VAL A 295 6.29 -9.08 -13.39
N MET A 296 6.02 -7.90 -13.94
CA MET A 296 5.17 -7.73 -15.11
C MET A 296 5.76 -8.37 -16.39
N ASN A 297 7.07 -8.59 -16.41
CA ASN A 297 7.77 -9.13 -17.59
C ASN A 297 8.47 -10.48 -17.33
N CYS A 298 8.20 -11.11 -16.17
CA CYS A 298 8.75 -12.42 -15.81
C CYS A 298 7.64 -13.50 -15.72
N PRO A 299 7.34 -14.23 -16.80
CA PRO A 299 6.27 -15.23 -16.82
C PRO A 299 6.35 -16.30 -15.73
N PRO A 300 7.52 -16.80 -15.30
CA PRO A 300 7.61 -17.71 -14.16
C PRO A 300 7.04 -17.12 -12.87
N LEU A 301 7.37 -15.87 -12.55
CA LEU A 301 6.84 -15.19 -11.36
C LEU A 301 5.33 -14.94 -11.46
N GLN A 302 4.84 -14.58 -12.65
CA GLN A 302 3.41 -14.42 -12.90
C GLN A 302 2.66 -15.71 -12.62
N ARG A 303 3.19 -16.88 -13.05
CA ARG A 303 2.58 -18.19 -12.77
C ARG A 303 2.51 -18.49 -11.27
N VAL A 304 3.56 -18.15 -10.51
CA VAL A 304 3.56 -18.29 -9.06
C VAL A 304 2.49 -17.38 -8.43
N LEU A 305 2.40 -16.13 -8.85
CA LEU A 305 1.39 -15.18 -8.38
C LEU A 305 -0.03 -15.54 -8.84
N GLU A 306 -0.19 -16.33 -9.88
CA GLU A 306 -1.47 -16.87 -10.35
C GLU A 306 -1.79 -18.26 -9.77
N TRP A 307 -1.04 -18.73 -8.79
CA TRP A 307 -1.36 -19.97 -8.07
C TRP A 307 -2.78 -19.92 -7.48
N ALA A 308 -3.54 -21.00 -7.65
CA ALA A 308 -4.98 -21.00 -7.41
C ALA A 308 -5.42 -20.54 -6.02
N PRO A 309 -4.78 -20.94 -4.89
CA PRO A 309 -5.10 -20.41 -3.57
C PRO A 309 -4.88 -18.89 -3.45
N LEU A 310 -3.73 -18.40 -3.94
CA LEU A 310 -3.40 -16.98 -3.91
C LEU A 310 -4.41 -16.15 -4.74
N LYS A 311 -4.76 -16.64 -5.91
CA LYS A 311 -5.77 -16.03 -6.79
C LYS A 311 -7.16 -15.93 -6.16
N ARG A 312 -7.52 -16.87 -5.26
CA ARG A 312 -8.80 -16.85 -4.53
C ARG A 312 -8.84 -15.77 -3.46
N VAL A 313 -7.73 -15.52 -2.78
CA VAL A 313 -7.64 -14.53 -1.68
C VAL A 313 -7.23 -13.13 -2.16
N ALA A 314 -6.59 -13.03 -3.31
CA ALA A 314 -6.09 -11.78 -3.87
C ALA A 314 -7.14 -10.64 -3.96
N PRO A 315 -8.43 -10.90 -4.27
CA PRO A 315 -9.48 -9.86 -4.25
C PRO A 315 -9.66 -9.18 -2.90
N MET A 316 -9.28 -9.86 -1.80
CA MET A 316 -9.41 -9.33 -0.44
C MET A 316 -8.32 -8.31 -0.08
N ASN A 317 -7.41 -7.96 -1.00
CA ASN A 317 -6.28 -7.06 -0.70
C ASN A 317 -6.71 -5.76 -0.01
N PHE A 318 -7.78 -5.14 -0.47
CA PHE A 318 -8.28 -3.91 0.12
C PHE A 318 -8.93 -4.15 1.49
N ALA A 319 -9.68 -5.23 1.67
CA ALA A 319 -10.26 -5.61 2.96
C ALA A 319 -9.15 -5.86 4.00
N VAL A 320 -8.07 -6.58 3.65
CA VAL A 320 -6.87 -6.77 4.50
C VAL A 320 -6.33 -5.42 4.96
N TYR A 321 -6.17 -4.48 4.02
CA TYR A 321 -5.67 -3.14 4.35
C TYR A 321 -6.61 -2.36 5.28
N LEU A 322 -7.92 -2.50 5.13
CA LEU A 322 -8.90 -1.78 5.96
C LEU A 322 -8.97 -2.31 7.41
N VAL A 323 -8.96 -3.63 7.59
CA VAL A 323 -9.26 -4.25 8.89
C VAL A 323 -8.04 -4.45 9.78
N HIS A 324 -6.81 -4.41 9.24
CA HIS A 324 -5.62 -4.84 9.96
C HIS A 324 -5.33 -4.04 11.24
N PHE A 325 -5.46 -2.71 11.21
CA PHE A 325 -5.07 -1.90 12.34
C PHE A 325 -6.09 -1.94 13.50
N PRO A 326 -7.41 -1.80 13.28
CA PRO A 326 -8.40 -2.07 14.33
C PRO A 326 -8.24 -3.46 14.96
N LEU A 327 -7.87 -4.47 14.19
CA LEU A 327 -7.61 -5.82 14.68
C LEU A 327 -6.38 -5.87 15.58
N ILE A 328 -5.27 -5.24 15.17
CA ILE A 328 -4.06 -5.15 16.00
C ILE A 328 -4.37 -4.40 17.29
N ALA A 329 -4.97 -3.21 17.18
CA ALA A 329 -5.25 -2.33 18.31
C ALA A 329 -6.29 -2.89 19.31
N SER A 330 -7.16 -3.82 18.87
CA SER A 330 -8.11 -4.47 19.76
C SER A 330 -7.65 -5.89 20.13
N LEU A 331 -7.89 -6.87 19.26
CA LEU A 331 -7.68 -8.30 19.54
C LEU A 331 -6.24 -8.60 19.96
N SER A 332 -5.26 -8.14 19.17
CA SER A 332 -3.86 -8.50 19.43
C SER A 332 -3.33 -7.86 20.71
N LEU A 333 -3.72 -6.61 21.01
CA LEU A 333 -3.33 -5.97 22.26
C LEU A 333 -4.00 -6.61 23.50
N HIS A 334 -5.29 -6.94 23.44
CA HIS A 334 -5.93 -7.66 24.54
C HIS A 334 -5.29 -9.02 24.79
N LEU A 335 -4.96 -9.76 23.74
CA LEU A 335 -4.29 -11.04 23.85
C LEU A 335 -2.88 -10.87 24.44
N TYR A 336 -2.15 -9.84 24.02
CA TYR A 336 -0.85 -9.47 24.59
C TYR A 336 -0.94 -9.25 26.09
N LEU A 337 -1.81 -8.33 26.53
CA LEU A 337 -1.98 -7.98 27.95
C LEU A 337 -2.39 -9.17 28.82
N ARG A 338 -3.19 -10.08 28.28
CA ARG A 338 -3.59 -11.30 29.00
C ARG A 338 -2.46 -12.31 29.20
N LEU A 339 -1.50 -12.36 28.29
CA LEU A 339 -0.51 -13.42 28.22
C LEU A 339 0.91 -12.98 28.58
N VAL A 340 1.23 -11.68 28.54
CA VAL A 340 2.60 -11.15 28.65
C VAL A 340 3.31 -11.59 29.95
N ASN A 341 2.58 -11.76 31.04
CA ASN A 341 3.12 -12.20 32.33
C ASN A 341 2.88 -13.70 32.62
N ARG A 342 2.34 -14.46 31.67
CA ARG A 342 1.96 -15.88 31.88
C ARG A 342 2.81 -16.87 31.11
N ILE A 343 3.38 -16.44 30.00
CA ILE A 343 4.18 -17.31 29.13
C ILE A 343 5.45 -16.57 28.65
N SER A 344 6.44 -17.34 28.17
CA SER A 344 7.63 -16.73 27.60
C SER A 344 7.27 -15.89 26.37
N TYR A 345 8.03 -14.84 26.15
CA TYR A 345 7.72 -13.90 25.07
C TYR A 345 7.80 -14.55 23.67
N SER A 346 8.74 -15.47 23.45
CA SER A 346 8.82 -16.19 22.17
C SER A 346 7.54 -16.98 21.89
N LYS A 347 6.98 -17.66 22.90
CA LYS A 347 5.68 -18.35 22.78
C LYS A 347 4.54 -17.34 22.55
N LEU A 348 4.54 -16.26 23.32
CA LEU A 348 3.56 -15.16 23.16
C LEU A 348 3.58 -14.61 21.74
N PHE A 349 4.78 -14.31 21.22
CA PHE A 349 4.93 -13.77 19.88
C PHE A 349 4.38 -14.73 18.79
N VAL A 350 4.68 -16.02 18.89
CA VAL A 350 4.13 -17.03 17.96
C VAL A 350 2.60 -17.06 18.04
N ILE A 351 2.04 -17.07 19.26
CA ILE A 351 0.58 -17.06 19.45
C ILE A 351 -0.05 -15.79 18.87
N LEU A 352 0.51 -14.61 19.18
CA LEU A 352 0.06 -13.33 18.64
C LEU A 352 0.07 -13.34 17.12
N THR A 353 1.15 -13.81 16.52
CA THR A 353 1.29 -13.90 15.07
C THR A 353 0.21 -14.80 14.47
N LEU A 354 0.10 -16.03 14.94
CA LEU A 354 -0.85 -17.01 14.39
C LEU A 354 -2.30 -16.53 14.55
N VAL A 355 -2.66 -16.04 15.74
CA VAL A 355 -4.03 -15.55 16.03
C VAL A 355 -4.33 -14.31 15.20
N SER A 356 -3.39 -13.37 15.08
CA SER A 356 -3.60 -12.13 14.33
C SER A 356 -3.74 -12.41 12.82
N PHE A 357 -2.94 -13.31 12.24
CA PHE A 357 -3.10 -13.71 10.83
C PHE A 357 -4.41 -14.46 10.58
N ALA A 358 -4.79 -15.38 11.46
CA ALA A 358 -6.07 -16.10 11.34
C ALA A 358 -7.26 -15.13 11.43
N ALA A 359 -7.23 -14.21 12.39
CA ALA A 359 -8.27 -13.20 12.56
C ALA A 359 -8.29 -12.18 11.40
N LEU A 360 -7.12 -11.79 10.87
CA LEU A 360 -7.04 -10.94 9.68
C LEU A 360 -7.69 -11.60 8.48
N PHE A 361 -7.36 -12.86 8.23
CA PHE A 361 -7.95 -13.61 7.12
C PHE A 361 -9.47 -13.71 7.27
N LEU A 362 -9.95 -14.11 8.45
CA LEU A 362 -11.37 -14.27 8.73
C LEU A 362 -12.13 -12.95 8.59
N SER A 363 -11.64 -11.88 9.23
CA SER A 363 -12.29 -10.57 9.19
C SER A 363 -12.27 -9.95 7.79
N SER A 364 -11.19 -10.12 7.03
CA SER A 364 -11.10 -9.68 5.64
C SER A 364 -12.05 -10.45 4.73
N TRP A 365 -12.18 -11.76 4.94
CA TRP A 365 -13.13 -12.59 4.21
C TRP A 365 -14.58 -12.20 4.52
N LEU A 366 -14.93 -12.03 5.80
CA LEU A 366 -16.24 -11.57 6.22
C LEU A 366 -16.56 -10.18 5.64
N TYR A 367 -15.60 -9.26 5.69
CA TYR A 367 -15.75 -7.93 5.10
C TYR A 367 -16.05 -8.00 3.61
N GLU A 368 -15.29 -8.78 2.84
CA GLU A 368 -15.47 -8.92 1.40
C GLU A 368 -16.82 -9.56 1.05
N GLN A 369 -17.26 -10.58 1.81
CA GLN A 369 -18.54 -11.25 1.57
C GLN A 369 -19.76 -10.40 1.94
N SER A 370 -19.64 -9.45 2.85
CA SER A 370 -20.72 -8.59 3.33
C SER A 370 -20.62 -7.17 2.78
N ILE A 371 -19.73 -6.38 3.33
CA ILE A 371 -19.56 -4.94 3.06
C ILE A 371 -19.02 -4.72 1.64
N GLY A 372 -18.06 -5.52 1.18
CA GLY A 372 -17.51 -5.41 -0.17
C GLY A 372 -18.57 -5.55 -1.25
N LYS A 373 -19.46 -6.54 -1.12
CA LYS A 373 -20.59 -6.72 -2.05
C LYS A 373 -21.60 -5.59 -1.99
N LEU A 374 -21.88 -5.07 -0.79
CA LEU A 374 -22.78 -3.93 -0.60
C LEU A 374 -22.19 -2.66 -1.23
N GLN A 375 -20.92 -2.41 -0.98
CA GLN A 375 -20.16 -1.31 -1.58
C GLN A 375 -20.27 -1.32 -3.10
N ASP A 376 -20.00 -2.46 -3.74
CA ASP A 376 -20.06 -2.59 -5.20
C ASP A 376 -21.45 -2.29 -5.74
N LYS A 377 -22.52 -2.73 -5.03
CA LYS A 377 -23.90 -2.41 -5.40
C LYS A 377 -24.19 -0.92 -5.29
N ILE A 378 -23.78 -0.28 -4.20
CA ILE A 378 -23.96 1.17 -3.97
C ILE A 378 -23.26 1.96 -5.07
N VAL A 379 -21.96 1.71 -5.28
CA VAL A 379 -21.16 2.42 -6.29
C VAL A 379 -21.76 2.23 -7.69
N LYS A 380 -22.11 1.01 -8.07
CA LYS A 380 -22.76 0.73 -9.38
C LYS A 380 -24.07 1.50 -9.55
N LYS A 381 -24.93 1.52 -8.52
CA LYS A 381 -26.22 2.21 -8.57
C LYS A 381 -26.06 3.73 -8.74
N ILE A 382 -25.15 4.33 -7.98
CA ILE A 382 -24.91 5.78 -8.04
C ILE A 382 -24.25 6.16 -9.36
N THR A 383 -23.23 5.43 -9.81
CA THR A 383 -22.53 5.74 -11.06
C THR A 383 -23.44 5.57 -12.30
N ALA A 384 -24.35 4.58 -12.27
CA ALA A 384 -25.32 4.43 -13.35
C ALA A 384 -26.32 5.61 -13.44
N ARG A 385 -26.67 6.25 -12.29
CA ARG A 385 -27.50 7.45 -12.27
C ARG A 385 -26.75 8.72 -12.75
N LEU A 386 -25.45 8.81 -12.45
CA LEU A 386 -24.62 9.94 -12.88
C LEU A 386 -24.23 9.89 -14.37
N ALA A 387 -24.38 8.73 -15.00
CA ALA A 387 -24.10 8.53 -16.41
C ALA A 387 -25.31 8.83 -17.34
N LYS A 388 -26.51 8.99 -16.76
CA LYS A 388 -27.71 9.45 -17.45
C LYS A 388 -27.81 10.96 -17.44
#